data_359374291ab947072e5fd95ff96d6517
#
_entry.id   359374291ab947072e5fd95ff96d6517
#
_cell.length_a   1.000
_cell.length_b   1.000
_cell.length_c   1.000
_cell.angle_alpha   90.00
_cell.angle_beta   90.00
_cell.angle_gamma   90.00
#
_symmetry.space_group_name_H-M   'P 1'
#
loop_
_entity.id
_entity.type
_entity.pdbx_description
1 polymer ?
#
loop_
_entity_poly.entity_id
_entity_poly.type
_entity_poly.pdbx_seq_one_letter_code
_entity_poly.pdbx_strand_id
1 'polypeptide(L)'
;MKRQIAARQVKNCFKRIIEYVVIFIALSQVLIPLFWLFTTSLKNPVDIFTYPPVWIPKNITLDHYRSILQVNGVLPYFINSVIIALSSTLMATVFGGFAAYSLARVQFPFKLGIFLVYWILMTRMYPAVCTAIAYFMIIQRLGLLDTRLALAITYTSFNLPFVIWILLGFFGDIPRSIEESAIMDGATFLERFVRVVIPISIPGLVVAAVFSFILAWNEFLFAVILTTYRAQTVPVVISGFITDRGLEWGQMTGMGVLAIIPVLIFALIIQKNFVKGLAFGAVKE
;
A
#
# COMPACT_ATOMS: atom_id res chain seq x y z
N MET A 1 -42.32 14.57 -31.07
CA MET A 1 -42.09 13.73 -29.85
C MET A 1 -41.26 12.47 -30.15
N LYS A 2 -41.65 11.58 -31.08
CA LYS A 2 -40.92 10.33 -31.42
C LYS A 2 -39.48 10.55 -31.90
N ARG A 3 -39.19 11.56 -32.72
CA ARG A 3 -37.81 11.88 -33.20
C ARG A 3 -36.87 12.35 -32.07
N GLN A 4 -37.35 13.09 -31.08
CA GLN A 4 -36.55 13.54 -29.94
C GLN A 4 -36.23 12.38 -28.97
N ILE A 5 -37.13 11.42 -28.80
CA ILE A 5 -36.91 10.22 -28.00
C ILE A 5 -35.86 9.32 -28.66
N ALA A 6 -35.96 9.12 -29.99
CA ALA A 6 -34.94 8.35 -30.74
C ALA A 6 -33.57 8.99 -30.70
N ALA A 7 -33.45 10.32 -30.86
CA ALA A 7 -32.17 11.05 -30.77
C ALA A 7 -31.55 10.95 -29.36
N ARG A 8 -32.38 10.98 -28.30
CA ARG A 8 -31.93 10.81 -26.92
C ARG A 8 -31.43 9.39 -26.64
N GLN A 9 -32.12 8.37 -27.20
CA GLN A 9 -31.70 6.97 -27.09
C GLN A 9 -30.35 6.72 -27.80
N VAL A 10 -30.19 7.26 -29.02
CA VAL A 10 -28.91 7.16 -29.77
C VAL A 10 -27.78 7.84 -29.01
N LYS A 11 -28.01 9.03 -28.47
CA LYS A 11 -27.01 9.74 -27.66
C LYS A 11 -26.63 8.97 -26.40
N ASN A 12 -27.59 8.35 -25.72
CA ASN A 12 -27.31 7.53 -24.53
C ASN A 12 -26.58 6.23 -24.89
N CYS A 13 -26.91 5.61 -26.04
CA CYS A 13 -26.19 4.44 -26.53
C CYS A 13 -24.74 4.77 -26.85
N PHE A 14 -24.50 5.88 -27.57
CA PHE A 14 -23.16 6.35 -27.90
C PHE A 14 -22.34 6.69 -26.65
N LYS A 15 -22.96 7.36 -25.66
CA LYS A 15 -22.31 7.63 -24.37
C LYS A 15 -21.87 6.34 -23.66
N ARG A 16 -22.73 5.33 -23.60
CA ARG A 16 -22.40 4.03 -23.01
C ARG A 16 -21.27 3.32 -23.76
N ILE A 17 -21.25 3.36 -25.08
CA ILE A 17 -20.17 2.78 -25.88
C ILE A 17 -18.83 3.45 -25.52
N ILE A 18 -18.80 4.78 -25.44
CA ILE A 18 -17.60 5.50 -25.03
C ILE A 18 -17.17 5.10 -23.61
N GLU A 19 -18.10 5.03 -22.67
CA GLU A 19 -17.82 4.60 -21.30
C GLU A 19 -17.20 3.19 -21.27
N TYR A 20 -17.75 2.22 -22.01
CA TYR A 20 -17.18 0.87 -22.09
C TYR A 20 -15.82 0.84 -22.77
N VAL A 21 -15.60 1.62 -23.81
CA VAL A 21 -14.30 1.72 -24.48
C VAL A 21 -13.26 2.29 -23.54
N VAL A 22 -13.58 3.35 -22.80
CA VAL A 22 -12.67 3.95 -21.81
C VAL A 22 -12.34 2.94 -20.71
N ILE A 23 -13.34 2.24 -20.18
CA ILE A 23 -13.16 1.20 -19.15
C ILE A 23 -12.27 0.06 -19.71
N PHE A 24 -12.53 -0.39 -20.95
CA PHE A 24 -11.74 -1.44 -21.58
C PHE A 24 -10.28 -1.03 -21.77
N ILE A 25 -10.02 0.19 -22.24
CA ILE A 25 -8.65 0.71 -22.38
C ILE A 25 -7.96 0.78 -21.01
N ALA A 26 -8.63 1.33 -20.00
CA ALA A 26 -8.08 1.43 -18.65
C ALA A 26 -7.76 0.05 -18.05
N LEU A 27 -8.67 -0.92 -18.20
CA LEU A 27 -8.44 -2.29 -17.75
C LEU A 27 -7.30 -2.97 -18.52
N SER A 28 -7.22 -2.76 -19.83
CA SER A 28 -6.16 -3.35 -20.65
C SER A 28 -4.77 -2.89 -20.23
N GLN A 29 -4.59 -1.62 -19.86
CA GLN A 29 -3.32 -1.09 -19.36
C GLN A 29 -2.83 -1.83 -18.11
N VAL A 30 -3.74 -2.29 -17.27
CA VAL A 30 -3.41 -3.02 -16.03
C VAL A 30 -3.29 -4.52 -16.30
N LEU A 31 -4.23 -5.09 -17.06
CA LEU A 31 -4.33 -6.54 -17.24
C LEU A 31 -3.27 -7.09 -18.20
N ILE A 32 -2.84 -6.34 -19.23
CA ILE A 32 -1.84 -6.81 -20.19
C ILE A 32 -0.48 -7.05 -19.52
N PRO A 33 0.09 -6.13 -18.71
CA PRO A 33 1.33 -6.41 -18.00
C PRO A 33 1.21 -7.57 -17.01
N LEU A 34 0.10 -7.69 -16.30
CA LEU A 34 -0.14 -8.80 -15.38
C LEU A 34 -0.27 -10.13 -16.11
N PHE A 35 -0.96 -10.14 -17.25
CA PHE A 35 -1.05 -11.32 -18.12
C PHE A 35 0.33 -11.73 -18.63
N TRP A 36 1.14 -10.77 -19.08
CA TRP A 36 2.51 -11.03 -19.51
C TRP A 36 3.38 -11.59 -18.38
N LEU A 37 3.32 -11.01 -17.19
CA LEU A 37 4.01 -11.49 -16.00
C LEU A 37 3.63 -12.95 -15.71
N PHE A 38 2.32 -13.23 -15.66
CA PHE A 38 1.78 -14.56 -15.40
C PHE A 38 2.20 -15.56 -16.47
N THR A 39 2.05 -15.23 -17.75
CA THR A 39 2.43 -16.15 -18.84
C THR A 39 3.94 -16.38 -18.87
N THR A 40 4.76 -15.35 -18.59
CA THR A 40 6.22 -15.49 -18.58
C THR A 40 6.69 -16.39 -17.45
N SER A 41 6.03 -16.39 -16.29
CA SER A 41 6.35 -17.30 -15.19
C SER A 41 6.11 -18.79 -15.49
N LEU A 42 5.36 -19.07 -16.57
CA LEU A 42 5.02 -20.43 -17.02
C LEU A 42 5.77 -20.85 -18.29
N LYS A 43 6.61 -19.97 -18.87
CA LYS A 43 7.38 -20.26 -20.09
C LYS A 43 8.67 -21.03 -19.78
N ASN A 44 9.08 -21.89 -20.72
CA ASN A 44 10.44 -22.41 -20.71
C ASN A 44 11.46 -21.27 -20.94
N PRO A 45 12.68 -21.37 -20.42
CA PRO A 45 13.71 -20.33 -20.59
C PRO A 45 13.96 -19.96 -22.05
N VAL A 46 13.87 -20.91 -22.98
CA VAL A 46 14.05 -20.69 -24.43
C VAL A 46 12.93 -19.82 -24.99
N ASP A 47 11.68 -20.04 -24.57
CA ASP A 47 10.50 -19.32 -25.08
C ASP A 47 10.45 -17.85 -24.59
N ILE A 48 11.15 -17.53 -23.50
CA ILE A 48 11.19 -16.17 -22.95
C ILE A 48 11.93 -15.21 -23.89
N PHE A 49 12.97 -15.70 -24.57
CA PHE A 49 13.85 -14.87 -25.41
C PHE A 49 13.59 -15.03 -26.91
N THR A 50 12.52 -15.77 -27.32
CA THR A 50 12.19 -15.94 -28.73
C THR A 50 11.64 -14.68 -29.38
N TYR A 51 11.96 -14.52 -30.67
CA TYR A 51 11.38 -13.48 -31.52
C TYR A 51 10.68 -14.11 -32.72
N PRO A 52 9.41 -13.78 -33.00
CA PRO A 52 8.51 -12.86 -32.27
C PRO A 52 8.13 -13.37 -30.89
N PRO A 53 7.75 -12.47 -29.94
CA PRO A 53 7.46 -12.86 -28.57
C PRO A 53 6.28 -13.85 -28.49
N VAL A 54 6.45 -14.90 -27.71
CA VAL A 54 5.40 -15.88 -27.44
C VAL A 54 4.50 -15.35 -26.33
N TRP A 55 3.26 -14.98 -26.63
CA TRP A 55 2.30 -14.48 -25.64
C TRP A 55 1.73 -15.59 -24.75
N ILE A 56 1.41 -16.73 -25.35
CA ILE A 56 0.85 -17.89 -24.63
C ILE A 56 1.82 -19.06 -24.81
N PRO A 57 2.41 -19.61 -23.72
CA PRO A 57 3.35 -20.72 -23.83
C PRO A 57 2.68 -21.95 -24.43
N LYS A 58 3.33 -22.60 -25.40
CA LYS A 58 2.86 -23.86 -25.95
C LYS A 58 3.07 -25.01 -24.96
N ASN A 59 4.20 -24.99 -24.27
CA ASN A 59 4.55 -25.94 -23.23
C ASN A 59 4.64 -25.20 -21.90
N ILE A 60 3.71 -25.49 -21.00
CA ILE A 60 3.66 -24.89 -19.67
C ILE A 60 4.66 -25.62 -18.77
N THR A 61 5.53 -24.88 -18.08
CA THR A 61 6.40 -25.41 -17.04
C THR A 61 6.09 -24.80 -15.68
N LEU A 62 6.23 -25.60 -14.63
CA LEU A 62 6.16 -25.17 -13.23
C LEU A 62 7.53 -25.22 -12.53
N ASP A 63 8.60 -25.46 -13.31
CA ASP A 63 9.95 -25.61 -12.76
C ASP A 63 10.46 -24.35 -12.07
N HIS A 64 10.05 -23.16 -12.55
CA HIS A 64 10.35 -21.89 -11.90
C HIS A 64 9.75 -21.84 -10.48
N TYR A 65 8.49 -22.23 -10.32
CA TYR A 65 7.82 -22.28 -9.02
C TYR A 65 8.41 -23.34 -8.11
N ARG A 66 8.76 -24.51 -8.65
CA ARG A 66 9.46 -25.57 -7.90
C ARG A 66 10.81 -25.07 -7.41
N SER A 67 11.60 -24.43 -8.26
CA SER A 67 12.88 -23.83 -7.89
C SER A 67 12.72 -22.78 -6.79
N ILE A 68 11.77 -21.85 -6.93
CA ILE A 68 11.48 -20.82 -5.95
C ILE A 68 11.12 -21.43 -4.59
N LEU A 69 10.23 -22.42 -4.56
CA LEU A 69 9.70 -22.96 -3.32
C LEU A 69 10.64 -23.96 -2.64
N GLN A 70 11.31 -24.83 -3.43
CA GLN A 70 12.13 -25.93 -2.89
C GLN A 70 13.60 -25.56 -2.76
N VAL A 71 14.18 -24.89 -3.75
CA VAL A 71 15.62 -24.59 -3.76
C VAL A 71 15.91 -23.30 -2.99
N ASN A 72 15.14 -22.26 -3.24
CA ASN A 72 15.38 -20.94 -2.66
C ASN A 72 14.69 -20.72 -1.30
N GLY A 73 13.74 -21.58 -0.92
CA GLY A 73 13.08 -21.52 0.39
C GLY A 73 12.41 -20.18 0.67
N VAL A 74 11.56 -19.69 -0.23
CA VAL A 74 11.03 -18.30 -0.17
C VAL A 74 10.00 -18.03 0.92
N LEU A 75 9.45 -19.05 1.57
CA LEU A 75 8.43 -18.90 2.61
C LEU A 75 8.82 -17.94 3.76
N PRO A 76 10.06 -18.00 4.31
CA PRO A 76 10.49 -17.06 5.34
C PRO A 76 10.39 -15.59 4.91
N TYR A 77 10.69 -15.27 3.65
CA TYR A 77 10.63 -13.90 3.12
C TYR A 77 9.20 -13.38 3.00
N PHE A 78 8.24 -14.25 2.63
CA PHE A 78 6.82 -13.92 2.67
C PHE A 78 6.34 -13.65 4.09
N ILE A 79 6.71 -14.51 5.04
CA ILE A 79 6.41 -14.33 6.47
C ILE A 79 7.01 -13.02 6.98
N ASN A 80 8.26 -12.71 6.62
CA ASN A 80 8.89 -11.45 6.96
C ASN A 80 8.08 -10.26 6.42
N SER A 81 7.79 -10.26 5.11
CA SER A 81 7.05 -9.17 4.46
C SER A 81 5.68 -8.95 5.10
N VAL A 82 4.93 -10.03 5.39
CA VAL A 82 3.62 -9.94 6.05
C VAL A 82 3.75 -9.36 7.47
N ILE A 83 4.65 -9.90 8.29
CA ILE A 83 4.85 -9.44 9.67
C ILE A 83 5.29 -7.97 9.69
N ILE A 84 6.27 -7.60 8.86
CA ILE A 84 6.81 -6.25 8.82
C ILE A 84 5.74 -5.26 8.30
N ALA A 85 5.04 -5.59 7.21
CA ALA A 85 4.01 -4.73 6.66
C ALA A 85 2.82 -4.56 7.62
N LEU A 86 2.34 -5.63 8.27
CA LEU A 86 1.25 -5.53 9.23
C LEU A 86 1.65 -4.79 10.51
N SER A 87 2.83 -5.08 11.07
CA SER A 87 3.30 -4.43 12.30
C SER A 87 3.57 -2.94 12.07
N SER A 88 4.23 -2.56 10.97
CA SER A 88 4.46 -1.15 10.64
C SER A 88 3.15 -0.41 10.33
N THR A 89 2.20 -1.04 9.64
CA THR A 89 0.87 -0.48 9.39
C THR A 89 0.11 -0.24 10.68
N LEU A 90 0.09 -1.21 11.59
CA LEU A 90 -0.56 -1.08 12.89
C LEU A 90 0.05 0.06 13.69
N MET A 91 1.38 0.08 13.82
CA MET A 91 2.10 1.14 14.53
C MET A 91 1.84 2.52 13.91
N ALA A 92 1.95 2.64 12.58
CA ALA A 92 1.71 3.90 11.89
C ALA A 92 0.25 4.37 12.04
N THR A 93 -0.72 3.46 12.00
CA THR A 93 -2.14 3.80 12.17
C THR A 93 -2.46 4.22 13.61
N VAL A 94 -1.89 3.53 14.60
CA VAL A 94 -2.09 3.86 16.01
C VAL A 94 -1.44 5.21 16.34
N PHE A 95 -0.15 5.36 16.12
CA PHE A 95 0.57 6.61 16.44
C PHE A 95 0.10 7.77 15.55
N GLY A 96 -0.13 7.50 14.27
CA GLY A 96 -0.67 8.48 13.33
C GLY A 96 -2.08 8.92 13.68
N GLY A 97 -2.92 8.00 14.18
CA GLY A 97 -4.27 8.30 14.67
C GLY A 97 -4.25 9.25 15.88
N PHE A 98 -3.42 8.95 16.87
CA PHE A 98 -3.25 9.85 18.03
C PHE A 98 -2.74 11.24 17.61
N ALA A 99 -1.72 11.27 16.75
CA ALA A 99 -1.15 12.53 16.28
C ALA A 99 -2.16 13.34 15.45
N ALA A 100 -2.85 12.71 14.51
CA ALA A 100 -3.86 13.34 13.67
C ALA A 100 -5.05 13.88 14.50
N TYR A 101 -5.53 13.09 15.48
CA TYR A 101 -6.61 13.53 16.36
C TYR A 101 -6.19 14.72 17.21
N SER A 102 -4.99 14.69 17.78
CA SER A 102 -4.45 15.82 18.55
C SER A 102 -4.33 17.07 17.66
N LEU A 103 -3.82 16.95 16.45
CA LEU A 103 -3.70 18.07 15.50
C LEU A 103 -5.05 18.61 15.04
N ALA A 104 -6.09 17.77 14.95
CA ALA A 104 -7.43 18.16 14.54
C ALA A 104 -8.22 18.88 15.66
N ARG A 105 -7.94 18.57 16.93
CA ARG A 105 -8.79 18.98 18.07
C ARG A 105 -8.13 19.91 19.07
N VAL A 106 -6.83 19.75 19.32
CA VAL A 106 -6.12 20.60 20.27
C VAL A 106 -5.84 21.96 19.66
N GLN A 107 -6.17 23.01 20.40
CA GLN A 107 -5.83 24.38 20.02
C GLN A 107 -4.38 24.66 20.42
N PHE A 108 -3.48 24.59 19.45
CA PHE A 108 -2.08 24.92 19.67
C PHE A 108 -1.86 26.44 19.63
N PRO A 109 -1.04 27.00 20.54
CA PRO A 109 -0.71 28.43 20.52
C PRO A 109 0.12 28.78 19.27
N PHE A 110 0.11 30.07 18.90
CA PHE A 110 0.97 30.63 17.83
C PHE A 110 0.93 29.88 16.49
N LYS A 111 -0.23 29.29 16.12
CA LYS A 111 -0.40 28.48 14.88
C LYS A 111 0.53 27.26 14.81
N LEU A 112 1.05 26.80 15.94
CA LEU A 112 1.97 25.65 16.02
C LEU A 112 1.36 24.39 15.38
N GLY A 113 0.05 24.17 15.50
CA GLY A 113 -0.64 23.04 14.88
C GLY A 113 -0.47 23.02 13.35
N ILE A 114 -0.65 24.20 12.72
CA ILE A 114 -0.46 24.35 11.26
C ILE A 114 1.01 24.10 10.89
N PHE A 115 1.94 24.68 11.65
CA PHE A 115 3.37 24.46 11.44
C PHE A 115 3.73 22.97 11.54
N LEU A 116 3.22 22.25 12.56
CA LEU A 116 3.47 20.82 12.73
C LEU A 116 2.93 20.00 11.56
N VAL A 117 1.74 20.31 11.05
CA VAL A 117 1.18 19.61 9.88
C VAL A 117 2.10 19.80 8.67
N TYR A 118 2.51 21.03 8.35
CA TYR A 118 3.43 21.26 7.24
C TYR A 118 4.80 20.61 7.47
N TRP A 119 5.34 20.68 8.68
CA TRP A 119 6.59 20.04 9.03
C TRP A 119 6.55 18.53 8.79
N ILE A 120 5.49 17.86 9.27
CA ILE A 120 5.28 16.42 9.08
C ILE A 120 5.19 16.08 7.59
N LEU A 121 4.43 16.86 6.80
CA LEU A 121 4.32 16.65 5.36
C LEU A 121 5.65 16.87 4.62
N MET A 122 6.43 17.88 5.01
CA MET A 122 7.74 18.15 4.43
C MET A 122 8.70 16.97 4.60
N THR A 123 8.63 16.22 5.72
CA THR A 123 9.47 15.03 5.91
C THR A 123 9.26 13.98 4.82
N ARG A 124 8.07 13.94 4.21
CA ARG A 124 7.74 13.02 3.11
C ARG A 124 8.29 13.46 1.75
N MET A 125 8.62 14.73 1.60
CA MET A 125 9.13 15.28 0.33
C MET A 125 10.60 14.93 0.09
N TYR A 126 11.34 14.53 1.13
CA TYR A 126 12.71 14.08 0.97
C TYR A 126 12.78 12.74 0.26
N PRO A 127 13.65 12.58 -0.76
CA PRO A 127 13.90 11.28 -1.36
C PRO A 127 14.40 10.28 -0.29
N ALA A 128 13.81 9.09 -0.27
CA ALA A 128 14.14 8.06 0.72
C ALA A 128 15.64 7.73 0.76
N VAL A 129 16.31 7.77 -0.40
CA VAL A 129 17.75 7.52 -0.52
C VAL A 129 18.60 8.51 0.29
N CYS A 130 18.19 9.77 0.43
CA CYS A 130 18.92 10.76 1.21
C CYS A 130 18.91 10.45 2.71
N THR A 131 17.89 9.78 3.20
CA THR A 131 17.76 9.39 4.61
C THR A 131 18.32 8.00 4.90
N ALA A 132 18.58 7.19 3.88
CA ALA A 132 18.97 5.79 4.00
C ALA A 132 20.22 5.58 4.86
N ILE A 133 21.27 6.42 4.67
CA ILE A 133 22.52 6.34 5.45
C ILE A 133 22.25 6.64 6.93
N ALA A 134 21.43 7.66 7.22
CA ALA A 134 21.09 8.01 8.59
C ALA A 134 20.33 6.88 9.30
N TYR A 135 19.35 6.28 8.62
CA TYR A 135 18.63 5.11 9.15
C TYR A 135 19.58 3.94 9.37
N PHE A 136 20.46 3.63 8.43
CA PHE A 136 21.44 2.56 8.60
C PHE A 136 22.32 2.80 9.85
N MET A 137 22.87 4.00 10.01
CA MET A 137 23.71 4.32 11.18
C MET A 137 22.97 4.22 12.50
N ILE A 138 21.72 4.67 12.56
CA ILE A 138 20.88 4.59 13.78
C ILE A 138 20.59 3.13 14.11
N ILE A 139 20.11 2.35 13.14
CA ILE A 139 19.74 0.94 13.31
C ILE A 139 20.99 0.10 13.67
N GLN A 140 22.14 0.41 13.06
CA GLN A 140 23.41 -0.24 13.40
C GLN A 140 23.83 0.05 14.84
N ARG A 141 23.75 1.30 15.29
CA ARG A 141 24.09 1.67 16.69
C ARG A 141 23.18 1.01 17.71
N LEU A 142 21.91 0.77 17.34
CA LEU A 142 20.95 0.05 18.17
C LEU A 142 21.14 -1.48 18.15
N GLY A 143 22.06 -2.00 17.32
CA GLY A 143 22.29 -3.44 17.17
C GLY A 143 21.10 -4.18 16.53
N LEU A 144 20.26 -3.47 15.76
CA LEU A 144 19.03 -4.02 15.20
C LEU A 144 19.16 -4.40 13.71
N LEU A 145 20.35 -4.32 13.10
CA LEU A 145 20.53 -4.75 11.71
C LEU A 145 20.05 -6.20 11.52
N ASP A 146 19.50 -6.47 10.35
CA ASP A 146 18.97 -7.77 9.95
C ASP A 146 17.86 -8.31 10.88
N THR A 147 17.01 -7.43 11.41
CA THR A 147 15.85 -7.78 12.22
C THR A 147 14.55 -7.24 11.65
N ARG A 148 13.45 -7.98 11.85
CA ARG A 148 12.09 -7.52 11.49
C ARG A 148 11.71 -6.22 12.20
N LEU A 149 12.19 -6.05 13.44
CA LEU A 149 11.92 -4.86 14.25
C LEU A 149 12.54 -3.60 13.62
N ALA A 150 13.77 -3.70 13.10
CA ALA A 150 14.40 -2.60 12.38
C ALA A 150 13.54 -2.09 11.23
N LEU A 151 13.06 -3.01 10.38
CA LEU A 151 12.20 -2.65 9.26
C LEU A 151 10.84 -2.15 9.71
N ALA A 152 10.22 -2.75 10.72
CA ALA A 152 8.94 -2.31 11.25
C ALA A 152 8.99 -0.87 11.76
N ILE A 153 10.03 -0.50 12.52
CA ILE A 153 10.24 0.87 13.02
C ILE A 153 10.51 1.84 11.86
N THR A 154 11.40 1.46 10.94
CA THR A 154 11.77 2.30 9.79
C THR A 154 10.55 2.58 8.90
N TYR A 155 9.78 1.55 8.56
CA TYR A 155 8.57 1.70 7.74
C TYR A 155 7.49 2.48 8.46
N THR A 156 7.34 2.29 9.78
CA THR A 156 6.43 3.11 10.60
C THR A 156 6.81 4.58 10.50
N SER A 157 8.05 4.92 10.76
CA SER A 157 8.55 6.29 10.70
C SER A 157 8.30 6.93 9.32
N PHE A 158 8.53 6.18 8.26
CA PHE A 158 8.38 6.65 6.90
C PHE A 158 6.90 6.78 6.47
N ASN A 159 6.01 5.91 6.96
CA ASN A 159 4.58 5.93 6.62
C ASN A 159 3.76 6.88 7.53
N LEU A 160 4.26 7.19 8.72
CA LEU A 160 3.56 8.01 9.71
C LEU A 160 3.04 9.34 9.15
N PRO A 161 3.83 10.16 8.42
CA PRO A 161 3.35 11.41 7.86
C PRO A 161 2.14 11.27 6.95
N PHE A 162 2.14 10.22 6.14
CA PHE A 162 1.06 9.93 5.20
C PHE A 162 -0.21 9.49 5.91
N VAL A 163 -0.10 8.63 6.92
CA VAL A 163 -1.22 8.20 7.76
C VAL A 163 -1.82 9.39 8.52
N ILE A 164 -0.98 10.26 9.11
CA ILE A 164 -1.42 11.47 9.80
C ILE A 164 -2.22 12.36 8.83
N TRP A 165 -1.72 12.57 7.63
CA TRP A 165 -2.38 13.41 6.64
C TRP A 165 -3.76 12.89 6.25
N ILE A 166 -3.88 11.59 5.96
CA ILE A 166 -5.17 10.97 5.64
C ILE A 166 -6.14 11.14 6.82
N LEU A 167 -5.71 10.76 8.03
CA LEU A 167 -6.57 10.74 9.20
C LEU A 167 -6.95 12.15 9.67
N LEU A 168 -6.08 13.14 9.46
CA LEU A 168 -6.38 14.54 9.76
C LEU A 168 -7.58 15.03 8.96
N GLY A 169 -7.70 14.66 7.68
CA GLY A 169 -8.87 14.95 6.87
C GLY A 169 -10.14 14.32 7.44
N PHE A 170 -10.10 13.01 7.71
CA PHE A 170 -11.26 12.29 8.27
C PHE A 170 -11.69 12.80 9.64
N PHE A 171 -10.76 13.08 10.55
CA PHE A 171 -11.09 13.62 11.86
C PHE A 171 -11.59 15.07 11.78
N GLY A 172 -11.10 15.85 10.81
CA GLY A 172 -11.55 17.21 10.56
C GLY A 172 -13.02 17.29 10.14
N ASP A 173 -13.49 16.31 9.38
CA ASP A 173 -14.87 16.24 8.86
C ASP A 173 -15.90 15.80 9.94
N ILE A 174 -15.48 15.28 11.10
CA ILE A 174 -16.39 14.92 12.19
C ILE A 174 -16.91 16.20 12.89
N PRO A 175 -18.25 16.40 12.97
CA PRO A 175 -18.83 17.54 13.65
C PRO A 175 -18.41 17.60 15.13
N ARG A 176 -17.97 18.77 15.60
CA ARG A 176 -17.53 18.95 16.98
C ARG A 176 -18.65 18.72 18.01
N SER A 177 -19.91 18.96 17.62
CA SER A 177 -21.08 18.76 18.49
C SER A 177 -21.19 17.32 19.01
N ILE A 178 -20.73 16.31 18.24
CA ILE A 178 -20.73 14.91 18.70
C ILE A 178 -19.76 14.72 19.87
N GLU A 179 -18.58 15.33 19.77
CA GLU A 179 -17.58 15.25 20.84
C GLU A 179 -17.93 16.13 22.03
N GLU A 180 -18.59 17.29 21.82
CA GLU A 180 -19.11 18.19 22.87
C GLU A 180 -20.17 17.48 23.70
N SER A 181 -21.06 16.70 23.09
CA SER A 181 -22.02 15.89 23.84
C SER A 181 -21.32 14.89 24.75
N ALA A 182 -20.28 14.22 24.29
CA ALA A 182 -19.49 13.29 25.09
C ALA A 182 -18.73 14.01 26.23
N ILE A 183 -18.32 15.28 26.05
CA ILE A 183 -17.73 16.09 27.12
C ILE A 183 -18.78 16.40 28.21
N MET A 184 -20.01 16.70 27.81
CA MET A 184 -21.10 16.92 28.78
C MET A 184 -21.41 15.68 29.61
N ASP A 185 -21.21 14.50 29.05
CA ASP A 185 -21.30 13.19 29.71
C ASP A 185 -20.06 12.85 30.56
N GLY A 186 -19.07 13.77 30.66
CA GLY A 186 -17.88 13.61 31.48
C GLY A 186 -16.75 12.81 30.83
N ALA A 187 -16.80 12.53 29.51
CA ALA A 187 -15.78 11.75 28.83
C ALA A 187 -14.43 12.50 28.73
N THR A 188 -13.36 11.83 29.12
CA THR A 188 -11.98 12.31 28.99
C THR A 188 -11.58 12.40 27.50
N PHE A 189 -10.46 13.06 27.18
CA PHE A 189 -9.92 13.15 25.82
C PHE A 189 -9.68 11.77 25.18
N LEU A 190 -9.12 10.83 25.95
CA LEU A 190 -8.86 9.48 25.47
C LEU A 190 -10.16 8.68 25.25
N GLU A 191 -11.13 8.81 26.16
CA GLU A 191 -12.43 8.14 26.01
C GLU A 191 -13.19 8.65 24.79
N ARG A 192 -13.20 9.95 24.54
CA ARG A 192 -13.78 10.53 23.31
C ARG A 192 -13.10 9.96 22.06
N PHE A 193 -11.77 9.93 22.05
CA PHE A 193 -11.02 9.37 20.93
C PHE A 193 -11.40 7.92 20.67
N VAL A 194 -11.33 7.06 21.71
CA VAL A 194 -11.50 5.61 21.56
C VAL A 194 -12.97 5.21 21.35
N ARG A 195 -13.90 5.84 22.10
CA ARG A 195 -15.31 5.41 22.13
C ARG A 195 -16.20 6.17 21.14
N VAL A 196 -15.79 7.35 20.69
CA VAL A 196 -16.60 8.19 19.78
C VAL A 196 -15.91 8.34 18.43
N VAL A 197 -14.69 8.88 18.41
CA VAL A 197 -14.03 9.26 17.16
C VAL A 197 -13.57 8.04 16.35
N ILE A 198 -12.91 7.06 16.98
CA ILE A 198 -12.46 5.85 16.29
C ILE A 198 -13.60 5.10 15.61
N PRO A 199 -14.74 4.78 16.27
CA PRO A 199 -15.84 4.08 15.63
C PRO A 199 -16.42 4.81 14.41
N ILE A 200 -16.56 6.12 14.49
CA ILE A 200 -17.05 6.95 13.37
C ILE A 200 -16.03 6.96 12.21
N SER A 201 -14.74 6.94 12.55
CA SER A 201 -13.64 7.06 11.59
C SER A 201 -13.14 5.72 11.06
N ILE A 202 -13.77 4.59 11.38
CA ILE A 202 -13.36 3.26 10.85
C ILE A 202 -13.09 3.29 9.34
N PRO A 203 -13.94 3.89 8.49
CA PRO A 203 -13.66 3.95 7.06
C PRO A 203 -12.34 4.67 6.74
N GLY A 204 -12.05 5.78 7.40
CA GLY A 204 -10.80 6.53 7.24
C GLY A 204 -9.57 5.77 7.75
N LEU A 205 -9.70 5.11 8.90
CA LEU A 205 -8.65 4.26 9.47
C LEU A 205 -8.31 3.10 8.52
N VAL A 206 -9.33 2.48 7.92
CA VAL A 206 -9.13 1.42 6.93
C VAL A 206 -8.39 1.95 5.71
N VAL A 207 -8.77 3.11 5.17
CA VAL A 207 -8.07 3.73 4.04
C VAL A 207 -6.60 3.99 4.38
N ALA A 208 -6.33 4.61 5.52
CA ALA A 208 -4.96 4.89 5.98
C ALA A 208 -4.14 3.60 6.16
N ALA A 209 -4.73 2.56 6.76
CA ALA A 209 -4.09 1.27 6.95
C ALA A 209 -3.79 0.56 5.62
N VAL A 210 -4.72 0.59 4.65
CA VAL A 210 -4.51 0.00 3.32
C VAL A 210 -3.32 0.64 2.61
N PHE A 211 -3.29 1.96 2.56
CA PHE A 211 -2.18 2.64 1.90
C PHE A 211 -0.85 2.42 2.64
N SER A 212 -0.86 2.45 3.98
CA SER A 212 0.34 2.16 4.77
C SER A 212 0.85 0.74 4.51
N PHE A 213 -0.06 -0.26 4.44
CA PHE A 213 0.30 -1.63 4.11
C PHE A 213 0.91 -1.77 2.71
N ILE A 214 0.27 -1.17 1.69
CA ILE A 214 0.77 -1.20 0.31
C ILE A 214 2.17 -0.57 0.23
N LEU A 215 2.39 0.57 0.89
CA LEU A 215 3.70 1.22 0.93
C LEU A 215 4.76 0.35 1.61
N ALA A 216 4.41 -0.27 2.74
CA ALA A 216 5.32 -1.16 3.47
C ALA A 216 5.60 -2.46 2.71
N TRP A 217 4.59 -3.04 2.04
CA TRP A 217 4.73 -4.25 1.24
C TRP A 217 5.67 -4.09 0.05
N ASN A 218 5.61 -2.94 -0.61
CA ASN A 218 6.42 -2.64 -1.79
C ASN A 218 7.76 -1.97 -1.47
N GLU A 219 8.06 -1.77 -0.18
CA GLU A 219 9.29 -1.10 0.21
C GLU A 219 10.51 -2.01 -0.06
N PHE A 220 11.49 -1.46 -0.75
CA PHE A 220 12.67 -2.17 -1.19
C PHE A 220 13.96 -1.54 -0.64
N LEU A 221 14.08 -0.20 -0.67
CA LEU A 221 15.33 0.50 -0.42
C LEU A 221 15.85 0.26 1.00
N PHE A 222 15.01 0.47 2.01
CA PHE A 222 15.41 0.25 3.39
C PHE A 222 15.59 -1.24 3.69
N ALA A 223 14.79 -2.12 3.05
CA ALA A 223 14.96 -3.55 3.22
C ALA A 223 16.32 -4.03 2.73
N VAL A 224 16.75 -3.62 1.54
CA VAL A 224 18.06 -4.06 0.98
C VAL A 224 19.24 -3.48 1.77
N ILE A 225 19.08 -2.29 2.38
CA ILE A 225 20.15 -1.65 3.15
C ILE A 225 20.23 -2.19 4.57
N LEU A 226 19.10 -2.52 5.21
CA LEU A 226 19.05 -2.87 6.62
C LEU A 226 19.06 -4.38 6.89
N THR A 227 18.92 -5.23 5.85
CA THR A 227 18.84 -6.69 6.01
C THR A 227 19.85 -7.43 5.14
N THR A 228 20.28 -8.59 5.62
CA THR A 228 21.24 -9.46 4.91
C THR A 228 20.66 -10.85 4.66
N TYR A 229 20.07 -11.51 5.68
CA TYR A 229 19.52 -12.88 5.55
C TYR A 229 18.22 -13.09 6.31
N ARG A 230 18.15 -12.68 7.61
CA ARG A 230 17.08 -13.08 8.52
C ARG A 230 15.77 -12.35 8.28
N ALA A 231 15.87 -11.07 7.94
CA ALA A 231 14.71 -10.19 7.84
C ALA A 231 14.45 -9.70 6.41
N GLN A 232 15.09 -10.31 5.39
CA GLN A 232 14.82 -9.95 4.00
C GLN A 232 13.34 -10.09 3.66
N THR A 233 12.88 -9.16 2.81
CA THR A 233 11.49 -9.09 2.33
C THR A 233 11.38 -9.58 0.88
N VAL A 234 10.16 -9.84 0.43
CA VAL A 234 9.86 -10.30 -0.93
C VAL A 234 10.48 -9.41 -2.02
N PRO A 235 10.38 -8.06 -1.96
CA PRO A 235 11.02 -7.20 -2.96
C PRO A 235 12.54 -7.38 -3.06
N VAL A 236 13.23 -7.60 -1.94
CA VAL A 236 14.68 -7.84 -1.92
C VAL A 236 15.02 -9.15 -2.60
N VAL A 237 14.26 -10.21 -2.32
CA VAL A 237 14.48 -11.52 -2.95
C VAL A 237 14.22 -11.48 -4.46
N ILE A 238 13.20 -10.75 -4.90
CA ILE A 238 12.93 -10.56 -6.35
C ILE A 238 14.14 -9.92 -7.04
N SER A 239 14.79 -8.93 -6.41
CA SER A 239 15.99 -8.31 -6.97
C SER A 239 17.20 -9.25 -7.02
N GLY A 240 17.24 -10.27 -6.17
CA GLY A 240 18.29 -11.29 -6.15
C GLY A 240 18.28 -12.22 -7.37
N PHE A 241 17.20 -12.26 -8.16
CA PHE A 241 17.17 -12.97 -9.45
C PHE A 241 17.89 -12.23 -10.61
N ILE A 242 18.44 -11.05 -10.32
CA ILE A 242 19.40 -10.36 -11.19
C ILE A 242 20.78 -10.89 -10.81
N THR A 243 21.32 -11.82 -11.60
CA THR A 243 22.58 -12.50 -11.31
C THR A 243 23.68 -12.09 -12.29
N ASP A 244 24.93 -12.41 -11.98
CA ASP A 244 26.06 -12.21 -12.89
C ASP A 244 25.92 -13.00 -14.20
N ARG A 245 25.08 -14.05 -14.20
CA ARG A 245 24.77 -14.86 -15.40
C ARG A 245 23.64 -14.29 -16.24
N GLY A 246 23.01 -13.18 -15.78
CA GLY A 246 21.88 -12.52 -16.41
C GLY A 246 20.62 -12.54 -15.55
N LEU A 247 19.51 -12.18 -16.18
CA LEU A 247 18.19 -12.12 -15.53
C LEU A 247 17.51 -13.48 -15.58
N GLU A 248 17.18 -14.04 -14.43
CA GLU A 248 16.38 -15.26 -14.30
C GLU A 248 14.87 -14.93 -14.40
N TRP A 249 14.46 -14.52 -15.61
CA TRP A 249 13.12 -14.02 -15.88
C TRP A 249 11.99 -14.93 -15.40
N GLY A 250 12.12 -16.24 -15.56
CA GLY A 250 11.09 -17.19 -15.16
C GLY A 250 10.90 -17.20 -13.64
N GLN A 251 11.97 -17.23 -12.84
CA GLN A 251 11.90 -17.19 -11.39
C GLN A 251 11.47 -15.82 -10.90
N MET A 252 12.03 -14.73 -11.46
CA MET A 252 11.67 -13.36 -11.12
C MET A 252 10.17 -13.09 -11.34
N THR A 253 9.62 -13.50 -12.50
CA THR A 253 8.18 -13.33 -12.78
C THR A 253 7.33 -14.27 -11.95
N GLY A 254 7.76 -15.50 -11.69
CA GLY A 254 7.08 -16.44 -10.80
C GLY A 254 6.98 -15.89 -9.37
N MET A 255 8.06 -15.33 -8.84
CA MET A 255 8.06 -14.67 -7.53
C MET A 255 7.16 -13.43 -7.53
N GLY A 256 7.15 -12.65 -8.61
CA GLY A 256 6.24 -11.51 -8.79
C GLY A 256 4.77 -11.93 -8.74
N VAL A 257 4.40 -13.04 -9.41
CA VAL A 257 3.03 -13.60 -9.35
C VAL A 257 2.67 -13.99 -7.91
N LEU A 258 3.57 -14.69 -7.20
CA LEU A 258 3.34 -15.05 -5.81
C LEU A 258 3.21 -13.82 -4.91
N ALA A 259 3.98 -12.77 -5.17
CA ALA A 259 3.94 -11.52 -4.39
C ALA A 259 2.62 -10.74 -4.52
N ILE A 260 1.88 -10.93 -5.61
CA ILE A 260 0.56 -10.31 -5.81
C ILE A 260 -0.50 -10.96 -4.92
N ILE A 261 -0.40 -12.24 -4.61
CA ILE A 261 -1.44 -13.00 -3.89
C ILE A 261 -1.79 -12.39 -2.52
N PRO A 262 -0.84 -12.09 -1.61
CA PRO A 262 -1.16 -11.47 -0.32
C PRO A 262 -1.82 -10.10 -0.46
N VAL A 263 -1.41 -9.31 -1.45
CA VAL A 263 -2.00 -7.98 -1.71
C VAL A 263 -3.45 -8.12 -2.18
N LEU A 264 -3.73 -9.08 -3.08
CA LEU A 264 -5.10 -9.35 -3.53
C LEU A 264 -5.99 -9.84 -2.39
N ILE A 265 -5.50 -10.77 -1.55
CA ILE A 265 -6.23 -11.25 -0.36
C ILE A 265 -6.56 -10.07 0.56
N PHE A 266 -5.58 -9.23 0.83
CA PHE A 266 -5.76 -8.05 1.68
C PHE A 266 -6.79 -7.07 1.08
N ALA A 267 -6.69 -6.79 -0.22
CA ALA A 267 -7.65 -5.93 -0.94
C ALA A 267 -9.08 -6.49 -0.89
N LEU A 268 -9.25 -7.79 -1.09
CA LEU A 268 -10.56 -8.45 -1.03
C LEU A 268 -11.21 -8.40 0.37
N ILE A 269 -10.41 -8.52 1.43
CA ILE A 269 -10.91 -8.42 2.81
C ILE A 269 -11.43 -7.00 3.10
N ILE A 270 -10.72 -5.99 2.61
CA ILE A 270 -10.95 -4.60 3.01
C ILE A 270 -11.88 -3.84 2.05
N GLN A 271 -12.10 -4.34 0.81
CA GLN A 271 -12.79 -3.64 -0.26
C GLN A 271 -14.11 -2.95 0.15
N LYS A 272 -14.92 -3.60 0.99
CA LYS A 272 -16.23 -3.05 1.43
C LYS A 272 -16.07 -1.76 2.24
N ASN A 273 -15.09 -1.71 3.14
CA ASN A 273 -14.83 -0.56 3.98
C ASN A 273 -14.04 0.53 3.23
N PHE A 274 -13.17 0.11 2.32
CA PHE A 274 -12.39 1.00 1.46
C PHE A 274 -13.29 1.84 0.54
N VAL A 275 -14.26 1.20 -0.13
CA VAL A 275 -15.23 1.91 -1.00
C VAL A 275 -16.06 2.91 -0.20
N LYS A 276 -16.50 2.57 1.01
CA LYS A 276 -17.21 3.49 1.89
C LYS A 276 -16.32 4.68 2.27
N GLY A 277 -15.07 4.43 2.64
CA GLY A 277 -14.13 5.49 3.03
C GLY A 277 -13.84 6.49 1.92
N LEU A 278 -13.65 6.02 0.69
CA LEU A 278 -13.45 6.90 -0.47
C LEU A 278 -14.72 7.70 -0.82
N ALA A 279 -15.90 7.09 -0.67
CA ALA A 279 -17.17 7.77 -0.95
C ALA A 279 -17.44 8.92 0.05
N PHE A 280 -17.11 8.76 1.33
CA PHE A 280 -17.22 9.83 2.33
C PHE A 280 -16.30 11.02 2.03
N GLY A 281 -15.10 10.79 1.50
CA GLY A 281 -14.20 11.87 1.10
C GLY A 281 -14.56 12.58 -0.22
N ALA A 282 -15.41 11.97 -1.04
CA ALA A 282 -15.78 12.48 -2.37
C ALA A 282 -17.10 13.28 -2.38
N VAL A 283 -17.94 13.12 -1.36
CA VAL A 283 -19.22 13.85 -1.25
C VAL A 283 -19.02 15.05 -0.31
N LYS A 284 -18.47 16.13 -0.84
CA LYS A 284 -18.64 17.47 -0.27
C LYS A 284 -19.84 18.09 -0.98
N GLU A 285 -21.01 18.11 -0.31
CA GLU A 285 -22.06 19.06 -0.60
C GLU A 285 -21.66 20.45 -0.08
#